data_0297815c8f5fdecf61d0528ba96b88df
#
_entry.id   0297815c8f5fdecf61d0528ba96b88df
#
_cell.length_a   1.000
_cell.length_b   1.000
_cell.length_c   1.000
_cell.angle_alpha   90.00
_cell.angle_beta   90.00
_cell.angle_gamma   90.00
#
_symmetry.space_group_name_H-M   'P 1'
#
loop_
_entity.id
_entity.type
_entity.pdbx_description
1 polymer ?
#
loop_
_entity_poly.entity_id
_entity_poly.type
_entity_poly.pdbx_seq_one_letter_code
_entity_poly.pdbx_strand_id
1 'polypeptide(L)'
;MRNLVIMPNAAQRRETLNLGEFAEEATVIREEPTVKSGVSFLEANTDEITMNELANKCVVPTWANQELTIAHQDFISCVHDAASSFYAGERVNSPDIRVSHIVRGRVPQALGKKASELLECEKTQFYQRLAFAFTIPTITETIRGQRLELCIGGVRNYSDLNLYRATKGIEKFSVFVGWRVNICSNQVLTGEGLKYNMEVTSIGELYRNVLELFHSFNPAKEIHLLQTLTDTSLSETQFAQIIGRMRMYQALSPARQKAVPRLLITDSQINSVCRDYYNNEVFGAKDNSISMFDFHNLLT
;
A
#
# COMPACT_ATOMS: atom_id res chain seq x y z
N MET A 1 -27.84 -10.51 12.58
CA MET A 1 -26.67 -9.69 12.21
C MET A 1 -26.29 -8.87 13.44
N ARG A 2 -25.13 -9.14 14.07
CA ARG A 2 -24.64 -8.32 15.17
C ARG A 2 -24.05 -7.06 14.56
N ASN A 3 -24.58 -5.89 14.95
CA ASN A 3 -24.12 -4.60 14.43
C ASN A 3 -22.68 -4.33 14.88
N LEU A 4 -21.82 -4.00 13.91
CA LEU A 4 -20.49 -3.48 14.17
C LEU A 4 -20.64 -2.15 14.92
N VAL A 5 -20.16 -2.06 16.15
CA VAL A 5 -20.15 -0.80 16.90
C VAL A 5 -18.92 -0.02 16.46
N ILE A 6 -19.13 1.16 15.91
CA ILE A 6 -18.10 2.02 15.36
C ILE A 6 -18.03 3.29 16.20
N MET A 7 -16.88 3.63 16.74
CA MET A 7 -16.68 4.82 17.58
C MET A 7 -15.84 5.89 16.87
N PRO A 8 -16.12 7.19 17.08
CA PRO A 8 -15.35 8.28 16.47
C PRO A 8 -13.88 8.28 16.90
N ASN A 9 -12.99 8.49 15.97
CA ASN A 9 -11.54 8.42 16.15
C ASN A 9 -10.99 9.41 17.20
N ALA A 10 -11.57 10.62 17.28
CA ALA A 10 -11.12 11.65 18.21
C ALA A 10 -11.36 11.34 19.70
N ALA A 11 -12.38 10.53 20.02
CA ALA A 11 -12.66 10.15 21.40
C ALA A 11 -11.73 9.05 21.92
N GLN A 12 -11.14 8.28 21.01
CA GLN A 12 -10.34 7.08 21.33
C GLN A 12 -8.85 7.39 21.54
N ARG A 13 -8.36 8.51 20.97
CA ARG A 13 -6.96 8.94 21.17
C ARG A 13 -6.59 9.28 22.61
N ARG A 14 -7.56 9.59 23.46
CA ARG A 14 -7.31 9.97 24.86
C ARG A 14 -7.08 8.80 25.80
N GLU A 15 -7.52 7.60 25.45
CA GLU A 15 -7.43 6.42 26.33
C GLU A 15 -6.30 5.45 26.00
N THR A 16 -5.77 5.47 24.75
CA THR A 16 -4.74 4.51 24.32
C THR A 16 -3.31 5.04 24.37
N LEU A 17 -3.10 6.35 24.64
CA LEU A 17 -1.78 6.98 24.73
C LEU A 17 -1.33 7.18 26.17
N ASN A 18 -1.41 6.14 27.02
CA ASN A 18 -0.56 6.01 28.20
C ASN A 18 0.74 5.29 27.83
N LEU A 19 1.43 5.78 26.82
CA LEU A 19 2.85 5.53 26.63
C LEU A 19 3.60 6.56 27.47
N GLY A 20 3.91 6.15 28.70
CA GLY A 20 4.71 6.93 29.61
C GLY A 20 6.05 7.31 28.95
N GLU A 21 6.40 8.57 29.10
CA GLU A 21 7.76 9.15 29.10
C GLU A 21 8.57 9.22 27.79
N PHE A 22 8.00 9.09 26.59
CA PHE A 22 8.73 9.42 25.34
C PHE A 22 7.96 10.34 24.39
N ALA A 23 7.19 11.29 24.92
CA ALA A 23 6.44 12.24 24.10
C ALA A 23 6.73 13.68 24.52
N GLU A 24 7.98 14.11 24.36
CA GLU A 24 8.28 15.52 24.15
C GLU A 24 8.91 15.68 22.77
N GLU A 25 8.16 16.34 21.92
CA GLU A 25 8.30 16.67 20.50
C GLU A 25 7.51 15.77 19.55
N ALA A 26 6.17 15.86 19.66
CA ALA A 26 5.33 15.56 18.52
C ALA A 26 5.71 16.55 17.40
N THR A 27 6.46 16.09 16.44
CA THR A 27 6.74 16.86 15.21
C THR A 27 5.40 17.10 14.55
N VAL A 28 4.88 18.31 14.67
CA VAL A 28 3.74 18.77 13.89
C VAL A 28 4.16 18.63 12.45
N ILE A 29 3.62 17.64 11.74
CA ILE A 29 3.77 17.55 10.30
C ILE A 29 3.16 18.84 9.75
N ARG A 30 3.99 19.85 9.49
CA ARG A 30 3.56 21.03 8.75
C ARG A 30 3.20 20.52 7.36
N GLU A 31 1.94 20.63 7.00
CA GLU A 31 1.47 20.50 5.64
C GLU A 31 2.18 21.55 4.79
N GLU A 32 3.35 21.22 4.25
CA GLU A 32 3.87 21.93 3.10
C GLU A 32 2.93 21.59 1.93
N PRO A 33 2.53 22.57 1.10
CA PRO A 33 1.69 22.29 -0.04
C PRO A 33 2.42 21.27 -0.92
N THR A 34 1.89 20.07 -0.95
CA THR A 34 2.37 18.99 -1.82
C THR A 34 2.30 19.51 -3.24
N VAL A 35 3.44 19.73 -3.85
CA VAL A 35 3.53 19.84 -5.31
C VAL A 35 2.95 18.53 -5.82
N LYS A 36 1.73 18.58 -6.34
CA LYS A 36 1.07 17.45 -6.96
C LYS A 36 1.96 17.01 -8.11
N SER A 37 2.75 15.98 -7.91
CA SER A 37 3.30 15.23 -9.03
C SER A 37 2.09 14.60 -9.70
N GLY A 38 1.80 15.01 -10.94
CA GLY A 38 0.53 14.74 -11.61
C GLY A 38 0.24 13.27 -11.92
N VAL A 39 0.98 12.32 -11.36
CA VAL A 39 0.81 10.89 -11.61
C VAL A 39 0.66 10.17 -10.28
N SER A 40 -0.50 9.53 -10.10
CA SER A 40 -0.79 8.68 -8.95
C SER A 40 0.12 7.44 -8.91
N PHE A 41 0.54 7.02 -7.70
CA PHE A 41 1.27 5.76 -7.55
C PHE A 41 0.37 4.53 -7.73
N LEU A 42 -0.94 4.70 -7.74
CA LEU A 42 -1.93 3.63 -7.88
C LEU A 42 -3.05 4.08 -8.82
N GLU A 43 -3.03 3.59 -10.04
CA GLU A 43 -4.11 3.76 -11.03
C GLU A 43 -5.17 2.68 -10.82
N ALA A 44 -6.03 2.86 -9.84
CA ALA A 44 -7.15 1.95 -9.57
C ALA A 44 -8.38 2.79 -9.20
N ASN A 45 -9.52 2.15 -9.02
CA ASN A 45 -10.73 2.80 -8.52
C ASN A 45 -10.57 3.12 -7.01
N THR A 46 -9.78 4.16 -6.74
CA THR A 46 -9.43 4.63 -5.38
C THR A 46 -9.56 6.14 -5.31
N ASP A 47 -9.86 6.63 -4.11
CA ASP A 47 -9.90 8.05 -3.78
C ASP A 47 -8.61 8.46 -3.07
N GLU A 48 -8.11 9.67 -3.40
CA GLU A 48 -7.03 10.31 -2.65
C GLU A 48 -7.59 10.89 -1.36
N ILE A 49 -6.87 10.72 -0.25
CA ILE A 49 -7.27 11.25 1.06
C ILE A 49 -6.03 11.78 1.79
N THR A 50 -6.22 12.82 2.58
CA THR A 50 -5.17 13.36 3.46
C THR A 50 -5.14 12.63 4.82
N MET A 51 -3.99 12.68 5.50
CA MET A 51 -3.87 12.17 6.88
C MET A 51 -4.89 12.85 7.82
N ASN A 52 -5.09 14.16 7.64
CA ASN A 52 -6.04 14.93 8.45
C ASN A 52 -7.49 14.46 8.24
N GLU A 53 -7.89 14.23 6.99
CA GLU A 53 -9.22 13.68 6.68
C GLU A 53 -9.39 12.27 7.22
N LEU A 54 -8.37 11.42 7.07
CA LEU A 54 -8.39 10.06 7.59
C LEU A 54 -8.55 10.04 9.12
N ALA A 55 -7.87 10.96 9.83
CA ALA A 55 -7.93 11.06 11.27
C ALA A 55 -9.23 11.66 11.80
N ASN A 56 -9.82 12.64 11.10
CA ASN A 56 -10.95 13.42 11.62
C ASN A 56 -12.31 12.99 11.08
N LYS A 57 -12.37 12.45 9.85
CA LYS A 57 -13.64 12.05 9.21
C LYS A 57 -13.93 10.55 9.33
N CYS A 58 -12.91 9.73 9.63
CA CYS A 58 -13.05 8.29 9.68
C CYS A 58 -13.10 7.77 11.12
N VAL A 59 -13.87 6.72 11.32
CA VAL A 59 -13.91 5.97 12.57
C VAL A 59 -12.99 4.75 12.47
N VAL A 60 -12.58 4.24 13.63
CA VAL A 60 -11.80 2.99 13.68
C VAL A 60 -12.74 1.83 13.92
N PRO A 61 -12.78 0.81 13.07
CA PRO A 61 -13.61 -0.36 13.29
C PRO A 61 -13.14 -1.13 14.54
N THR A 62 -14.10 -1.72 15.23
CA THR A 62 -13.87 -2.46 16.46
C THR A 62 -14.08 -3.96 16.28
N TRP A 63 -13.42 -4.75 17.11
CA TRP A 63 -13.70 -6.17 17.29
C TRP A 63 -15.06 -6.38 17.98
N ALA A 64 -15.60 -7.58 17.97
CA ALA A 64 -16.87 -7.92 18.60
C ALA A 64 -16.90 -7.66 20.13
N ASN A 65 -15.74 -7.66 20.79
CA ASN A 65 -15.57 -7.30 22.20
C ASN A 65 -15.37 -5.78 22.42
N GLN A 66 -15.56 -4.96 21.40
CA GLN A 66 -15.37 -3.51 21.38
C GLN A 66 -13.92 -3.02 21.48
N GLU A 67 -12.93 -3.91 21.45
CA GLU A 67 -11.55 -3.51 21.29
C GLU A 67 -11.30 -2.92 19.90
N LEU A 68 -10.50 -1.86 19.83
CA LEU A 68 -10.13 -1.20 18.60
C LEU A 68 -9.13 -2.04 17.80
N THR A 69 -9.23 -1.93 16.48
CA THR A 69 -8.14 -2.30 15.60
C THR A 69 -7.07 -1.21 15.62
N ILE A 70 -5.89 -1.49 15.08
CA ILE A 70 -4.92 -0.44 14.74
C ILE A 70 -5.57 0.43 13.66
N ALA A 71 -5.61 1.75 13.84
CA ALA A 71 -6.21 2.64 12.85
C ALA A 71 -5.35 2.73 11.57
N HIS A 72 -5.95 3.13 10.46
CA HIS A 72 -5.22 3.34 9.21
C HIS A 72 -4.13 4.42 9.36
N GLN A 73 -4.45 5.55 10.02
CA GLN A 73 -3.48 6.61 10.27
C GLN A 73 -2.33 6.15 11.17
N ASP A 74 -2.60 5.29 12.16
CA ASP A 74 -1.57 4.77 13.05
C ASP A 74 -0.62 3.82 12.29
N PHE A 75 -1.16 3.06 11.34
CA PHE A 75 -0.35 2.24 10.43
C PHE A 75 0.58 3.10 9.57
N ILE A 76 0.05 4.15 8.93
CA ILE A 76 0.86 5.07 8.10
C ILE A 76 1.93 5.74 8.96
N SER A 77 1.55 6.30 10.12
CA SER A 77 2.49 6.98 11.03
C SER A 77 3.58 6.02 11.50
N CYS A 78 3.22 4.80 11.88
CA CYS A 78 4.17 3.78 12.32
C CYS A 78 5.25 3.48 11.26
N VAL A 79 4.84 3.30 10.00
CA VAL A 79 5.80 3.02 8.90
C VAL A 79 6.64 4.25 8.58
N HIS A 80 6.03 5.44 8.58
CA HIS A 80 6.73 6.71 8.33
C HIS A 80 7.74 7.02 9.43
N ASP A 81 7.37 6.83 10.70
CA ASP A 81 8.27 7.04 11.85
C ASP A 81 9.43 6.03 11.84
N ALA A 82 9.14 4.77 11.52
CA ALA A 82 10.18 3.75 11.36
C ALA A 82 11.15 4.11 10.23
N ALA A 83 10.65 4.63 9.11
CA ALA A 83 11.49 5.09 8.00
C ALA A 83 12.33 6.30 8.39
N SER A 84 11.72 7.29 9.04
CA SER A 84 12.43 8.50 9.51
C SER A 84 13.52 8.18 10.54
N SER A 85 13.28 7.17 11.38
CA SER A 85 14.24 6.70 12.36
C SER A 85 15.38 5.89 11.73
N PHE A 86 15.06 5.01 10.79
CA PHE A 86 16.03 4.14 10.13
C PHE A 86 16.94 4.91 9.16
N TYR A 87 16.36 5.82 8.38
CA TYR A 87 17.07 6.70 7.44
C TYR A 87 17.33 8.07 8.05
N ALA A 88 17.78 8.10 9.30
CA ALA A 88 18.05 9.34 10.03
C ALA A 88 19.02 10.25 9.26
N GLY A 89 18.62 11.52 9.09
CA GLY A 89 19.36 12.51 8.30
C GLY A 89 18.90 12.64 6.85
N GLU A 90 18.06 11.73 6.37
CA GLU A 90 17.45 11.81 5.04
C GLU A 90 16.08 12.50 5.09
N ARG A 91 15.70 13.15 3.99
CA ARG A 91 14.37 13.72 3.87
C ARG A 91 13.36 12.63 3.50
N VAL A 92 12.40 12.37 4.36
CA VAL A 92 11.27 11.49 4.08
C VAL A 92 10.08 12.35 3.62
N ASN A 93 9.55 12.09 2.42
CA ASN A 93 8.41 12.83 1.89
C ASN A 93 7.11 12.43 2.61
N SER A 94 6.11 13.32 2.53
CA SER A 94 4.76 13.00 3.01
C SER A 94 4.15 11.84 2.22
N PRO A 95 3.35 10.96 2.86
CA PRO A 95 2.71 9.85 2.18
C PRO A 95 1.61 10.32 1.21
N ASP A 96 1.60 9.74 0.01
CA ASP A 96 0.43 9.72 -0.88
C ASP A 96 -0.48 8.58 -0.41
N ILE A 97 -1.75 8.86 -0.12
CA ILE A 97 -2.68 7.94 0.51
C ILE A 97 -3.87 7.70 -0.41
N ARG A 98 -4.13 6.43 -0.67
CA ARG A 98 -5.25 5.97 -1.50
C ARG A 98 -6.15 5.04 -0.70
N VAL A 99 -7.45 5.26 -0.82
CA VAL A 99 -8.47 4.50 -0.10
C VAL A 99 -9.56 4.01 -1.03
N SER A 100 -10.22 2.93 -0.66
CA SER A 100 -11.36 2.39 -1.41
C SER A 100 -12.35 1.65 -0.52
N HIS A 101 -13.56 1.38 -1.06
CA HIS A 101 -14.62 0.64 -0.38
C HIS A 101 -15.03 1.31 0.93
N ILE A 102 -15.58 2.52 0.79
CA ILE A 102 -16.13 3.26 1.92
C ILE A 102 -17.28 2.48 2.57
N VAL A 103 -17.20 2.32 3.87
CA VAL A 103 -18.27 1.76 4.70
C VAL A 103 -18.90 2.90 5.48
N ARG A 104 -20.21 3.11 5.28
CA ARG A 104 -20.99 4.15 5.95
C ARG A 104 -21.86 3.52 7.03
N GLY A 105 -21.90 4.17 8.17
CA GLY A 105 -22.67 3.75 9.33
C GLY A 105 -23.25 4.92 10.09
N ARG A 106 -23.61 4.68 11.32
CA ARG A 106 -24.16 5.68 12.24
C ARG A 106 -23.67 5.42 13.66
N VAL A 107 -23.68 6.44 14.49
CA VAL A 107 -23.36 6.31 15.91
C VAL A 107 -24.41 5.43 16.60
N PRO A 108 -24.08 4.75 17.73
CA PRO A 108 -25.01 3.87 18.44
C PRO A 108 -26.34 4.55 18.82
N GLN A 109 -26.31 5.83 19.17
CA GLN A 109 -27.48 6.61 19.58
C GLN A 109 -28.47 6.84 18.43
N ALA A 110 -28.01 6.70 17.18
CA ALA A 110 -28.83 6.92 15.98
C ALA A 110 -29.29 5.62 15.30
N LEU A 111 -29.14 4.45 15.93
CA LEU A 111 -29.47 3.15 15.34
C LEU A 111 -30.92 3.01 14.90
N GLY A 112 -31.87 3.67 15.57
CA GLY A 112 -33.28 3.64 15.25
C GLY A 112 -33.75 4.67 14.22
N LYS A 113 -32.91 5.63 13.81
CA LYS A 113 -33.27 6.70 12.89
C LYS A 113 -33.24 6.23 11.43
N LYS A 114 -34.09 6.80 10.59
CA LYS A 114 -33.99 6.62 9.13
C LYS A 114 -32.77 7.35 8.59
N ALA A 115 -32.21 6.87 7.47
CA ALA A 115 -31.01 7.47 6.86
C ALA A 115 -31.18 8.96 6.51
N SER A 116 -32.43 9.37 6.13
CA SER A 116 -32.78 10.76 5.83
C SER A 116 -32.88 11.68 7.06
N GLU A 117 -32.97 11.12 8.25
CA GLU A 117 -33.16 11.83 9.53
C GLU A 117 -31.82 11.95 10.29
N LEU A 118 -30.74 11.39 9.77
CA LEU A 118 -29.42 11.43 10.39
C LEU A 118 -28.77 12.80 10.25
N LEU A 119 -28.39 13.38 11.38
CA LEU A 119 -27.51 14.56 11.40
C LEU A 119 -26.09 14.18 10.93
N GLU A 120 -25.31 15.14 10.47
CA GLU A 120 -23.93 14.88 10.04
C GLU A 120 -23.05 14.29 11.15
N CYS A 121 -23.21 14.76 12.39
CA CYS A 121 -22.51 14.22 13.57
C CYS A 121 -22.91 12.80 13.96
N GLU A 122 -24.03 12.30 13.42
CA GLU A 122 -24.52 10.94 13.66
C GLU A 122 -24.07 9.95 12.59
N LYS A 123 -23.54 10.46 11.47
CA LYS A 123 -23.00 9.65 10.37
C LYS A 123 -21.57 9.25 10.70
N THR A 124 -21.25 7.98 10.43
CA THR A 124 -19.89 7.46 10.56
C THR A 124 -19.42 6.85 9.25
N GLN A 125 -18.14 6.91 9.01
CA GLN A 125 -17.54 6.26 7.85
C GLN A 125 -16.15 5.74 8.16
N PHE A 126 -15.75 4.69 7.45
CA PHE A 126 -14.37 4.25 7.36
C PHE A 126 -14.12 3.66 5.97
N TYR A 127 -12.86 3.60 5.58
CA TYR A 127 -12.46 2.94 4.36
C TYR A 127 -11.97 1.53 4.67
N GLN A 128 -12.47 0.56 3.90
CA GLN A 128 -12.12 -0.84 4.10
C GLN A 128 -10.68 -1.14 3.66
N ARG A 129 -10.25 -0.52 2.56
CA ARG A 129 -8.92 -0.71 1.99
C ARG A 129 -8.14 0.59 1.97
N LEU A 130 -6.86 0.47 2.29
CA LEU A 130 -5.89 1.54 2.28
C LEU A 130 -4.63 1.07 1.56
N ALA A 131 -4.07 1.95 0.74
CA ALA A 131 -2.70 1.88 0.25
C ALA A 131 -2.04 3.24 0.44
N PHE A 132 -0.75 3.25 0.74
CA PHE A 132 0.02 4.49 0.80
C PHE A 132 1.46 4.24 0.35
N ALA A 133 2.10 5.29 -0.16
CA ALA A 133 3.51 5.26 -0.51
C ALA A 133 4.14 6.64 -0.29
N PHE A 134 5.40 6.66 0.08
CA PHE A 134 6.24 7.87 0.16
C PHE A 134 7.65 7.55 -0.31
N THR A 135 8.40 8.60 -0.70
CA THR A 135 9.76 8.46 -1.21
C THR A 135 10.78 9.13 -0.28
N ILE A 136 12.01 8.65 -0.39
CA ILE A 136 13.20 9.29 0.18
C ILE A 136 14.02 9.83 -1.00
N PRO A 137 13.81 11.09 -1.42
CA PRO A 137 14.32 11.62 -2.68
C PRO A 137 15.85 11.82 -2.69
N THR A 138 16.49 11.71 -1.55
CA THR A 138 17.95 11.78 -1.38
C THR A 138 18.63 10.42 -1.66
N ILE A 139 17.89 9.32 -1.53
CA ILE A 139 18.38 7.98 -1.86
C ILE A 139 17.92 7.63 -3.27
N THR A 140 18.84 7.75 -4.23
CA THR A 140 18.53 7.60 -5.65
C THR A 140 19.52 6.73 -6.36
N GLU A 141 19.03 6.08 -7.43
CA GLU A 141 19.81 5.29 -8.37
C GLU A 141 19.40 5.61 -9.81
N THR A 142 20.21 5.20 -10.77
CA THR A 142 19.91 5.43 -12.18
C THR A 142 20.03 4.14 -12.97
N ILE A 143 18.95 3.76 -13.66
CA ILE A 143 18.92 2.59 -14.55
C ILE A 143 18.43 3.04 -15.93
N ARG A 144 19.22 2.79 -16.97
CA ARG A 144 18.93 3.20 -18.35
C ARG A 144 18.57 4.69 -18.52
N GLY A 145 19.26 5.55 -17.76
CA GLY A 145 18.97 6.98 -17.77
C GLY A 145 17.71 7.40 -17.00
N GLN A 146 17.01 6.47 -16.40
CA GLN A 146 15.87 6.74 -15.55
C GLN A 146 16.29 6.84 -14.09
N ARG A 147 15.91 7.94 -13.44
CA ARG A 147 16.15 8.13 -12.02
C ARG A 147 15.09 7.38 -11.22
N LEU A 148 15.58 6.57 -10.28
CA LEU A 148 14.78 5.85 -9.30
C LEU A 148 14.99 6.49 -7.93
N GLU A 149 13.94 6.57 -7.14
CA GLU A 149 13.99 7.00 -5.74
C GLU A 149 13.57 5.86 -4.82
N LEU A 150 14.18 5.78 -3.65
CA LEU A 150 13.76 4.79 -2.66
C LEU A 150 12.32 5.09 -2.25
N CYS A 151 11.46 4.09 -2.35
CA CYS A 151 10.03 4.18 -2.07
C CYS A 151 9.65 3.17 -0.98
N ILE A 152 8.88 3.64 -0.03
CA ILE A 152 8.34 2.83 1.07
C ILE A 152 6.84 3.02 1.09
N GLY A 153 6.11 1.95 1.39
CA GLY A 153 4.66 2.06 1.53
C GLY A 153 4.03 0.84 2.14
N GLY A 154 2.71 0.84 2.18
CA GLY A 154 1.97 -0.26 2.76
C GLY A 154 0.55 -0.36 2.25
N VAL A 155 -0.01 -1.56 2.44
CA VAL A 155 -1.39 -1.89 2.07
C VAL A 155 -2.05 -2.58 3.24
N ARG A 156 -3.31 -2.24 3.48
CA ARG A 156 -4.13 -2.88 4.49
C ARG A 156 -5.58 -3.01 4.04
N ASN A 157 -6.21 -4.09 4.48
CA ASN A 157 -7.62 -4.33 4.25
C ASN A 157 -8.29 -4.82 5.55
N TYR A 158 -9.24 -4.06 6.08
CA TYR A 158 -9.99 -4.45 7.27
C TYR A 158 -10.85 -5.71 7.06
N SER A 159 -11.24 -6.03 5.81
CA SER A 159 -12.00 -7.26 5.54
C SER A 159 -11.20 -8.55 5.76
N ASP A 160 -9.87 -8.46 5.80
CA ASP A 160 -9.01 -9.61 6.10
C ASP A 160 -8.97 -9.95 7.60
N LEU A 161 -9.59 -9.07 8.43
CA LEU A 161 -9.72 -9.25 9.87
C LEU A 161 -11.09 -9.85 10.20
N ASN A 162 -11.12 -10.82 11.07
CA ASN A 162 -12.39 -11.35 11.57
C ASN A 162 -12.87 -10.52 12.77
N LEU A 163 -13.43 -9.34 12.49
CA LEU A 163 -13.90 -8.40 13.52
C LEU A 163 -15.08 -8.94 14.33
N TYR A 164 -15.73 -10.02 13.90
CA TYR A 164 -16.83 -10.66 14.63
C TYR A 164 -16.37 -11.61 15.73
N ARG A 165 -15.07 -11.83 15.89
CA ARG A 165 -14.54 -12.60 17.02
C ARG A 165 -14.72 -11.85 18.32
N ALA A 166 -15.00 -12.59 19.39
CA ALA A 166 -15.18 -12.02 20.72
C ALA A 166 -13.86 -11.48 21.32
N THR A 167 -12.72 -12.04 20.91
CA THR A 167 -11.39 -11.58 21.31
C THR A 167 -10.66 -10.97 20.14
N LYS A 168 -9.82 -9.97 20.41
CA LYS A 168 -8.95 -9.37 19.42
C LYS A 168 -8.09 -10.46 18.77
N GLY A 169 -8.13 -10.53 17.45
CA GLY A 169 -7.32 -11.45 16.67
C GLY A 169 -6.00 -10.81 16.23
N ILE A 170 -5.27 -11.55 15.44
CA ILE A 170 -4.06 -11.07 14.77
C ILE A 170 -4.48 -10.13 13.65
N GLU A 171 -3.85 -8.96 13.59
CA GLU A 171 -4.04 -7.98 12.52
C GLU A 171 -2.99 -8.17 11.42
N LYS A 172 -3.39 -7.96 10.16
CA LYS A 172 -2.55 -8.21 8.98
C LYS A 172 -2.22 -6.93 8.26
N PHE A 173 -0.94 -6.75 7.98
CA PHE A 173 -0.40 -5.61 7.24
C PHE A 173 0.54 -6.11 6.15
N SER A 174 0.62 -5.35 5.06
CA SER A 174 1.65 -5.55 4.05
C SER A 174 2.46 -4.27 3.93
N VAL A 175 3.76 -4.37 4.04
CA VAL A 175 4.70 -3.24 3.90
C VAL A 175 5.71 -3.60 2.83
N PHE A 176 6.10 -2.62 2.04
CA PHE A 176 7.11 -2.76 1.01
C PHE A 176 8.17 -1.66 1.11
N VAL A 177 9.37 -1.97 0.70
CA VAL A 177 10.46 -1.06 0.40
C VAL A 177 11.04 -1.45 -0.96
N GLY A 178 11.32 -0.48 -1.81
CA GLY A 178 11.82 -0.73 -3.15
C GLY A 178 12.09 0.58 -3.89
N TRP A 179 12.04 0.56 -5.20
CA TRP A 179 12.36 1.71 -6.03
C TRP A 179 11.14 2.24 -6.77
N ARG A 180 11.05 3.54 -6.92
CA ARG A 180 10.02 4.21 -7.71
C ARG A 180 10.67 4.94 -8.87
N VAL A 181 10.16 4.73 -10.08
CA VAL A 181 10.59 5.47 -11.26
C VAL A 181 9.92 6.83 -11.27
N ASN A 182 10.70 7.91 -11.33
CA ASN A 182 10.17 9.27 -11.21
C ASN A 182 9.25 9.70 -12.38
N ILE A 183 9.50 9.19 -13.59
CA ILE A 183 8.79 9.64 -14.80
C ILE A 183 7.34 9.13 -14.82
N CYS A 184 7.10 7.90 -14.39
CA CYS A 184 5.77 7.26 -14.48
C CYS A 184 5.17 6.89 -13.12
N SER A 185 5.87 7.19 -12.03
CA SER A 185 5.48 6.79 -10.67
C SER A 185 5.34 5.28 -10.46
N ASN A 186 5.75 4.45 -11.41
CA ASN A 186 5.77 3.01 -11.25
C ASN A 186 6.68 2.58 -10.10
N GLN A 187 6.18 1.66 -9.30
CA GLN A 187 6.95 1.06 -8.22
C GLN A 187 7.64 -0.18 -8.75
N VAL A 188 8.96 -0.21 -8.64
CA VAL A 188 9.77 -1.38 -8.97
C VAL A 188 10.07 -2.12 -7.68
N LEU A 189 9.30 -3.16 -7.42
CA LEU A 189 9.41 -3.96 -6.21
C LEU A 189 9.95 -5.34 -6.55
N THR A 190 10.91 -5.78 -5.79
CA THR A 190 11.36 -7.18 -5.83
C THR A 190 10.87 -7.92 -4.58
N GLY A 191 10.95 -9.24 -4.61
CA GLY A 191 10.44 -10.06 -3.50
C GLY A 191 11.13 -9.84 -2.16
N GLU A 192 12.35 -9.29 -2.16
CA GLU A 192 13.12 -9.04 -0.92
C GLU A 192 12.64 -7.80 -0.18
N GLY A 193 12.17 -6.77 -0.89
CA GLY A 193 11.63 -5.55 -0.31
C GLY A 193 10.16 -5.64 0.10
N LEU A 194 9.55 -6.81 0.06
CA LEU A 194 8.12 -6.97 0.29
C LEU A 194 7.83 -7.97 1.39
N LYS A 195 7.26 -7.50 2.49
CA LYS A 195 6.77 -8.35 3.57
C LYS A 195 5.25 -8.38 3.56
N TYR A 196 4.70 -9.43 2.96
CA TYR A 196 3.26 -9.69 2.97
C TYR A 196 2.80 -10.31 4.29
N ASN A 197 1.57 -9.97 4.69
CA ASN A 197 0.90 -10.56 5.84
C ASN A 197 1.75 -10.51 7.11
N MET A 198 2.29 -9.34 7.43
CA MET A 198 2.80 -9.11 8.78
C MET A 198 1.64 -9.32 9.76
N GLU A 199 1.72 -10.35 10.55
CA GLU A 199 0.74 -10.66 11.59
C GLU A 199 1.23 -10.05 12.89
N VAL A 200 0.46 -9.12 13.43
CA VAL A 200 0.83 -8.38 14.64
C VAL A 200 -0.38 -8.22 15.57
N THR A 201 -0.10 -8.07 16.85
CA THR A 201 -1.10 -7.82 17.89
C THR A 201 -1.05 -6.40 18.42
N SER A 202 -0.01 -5.65 18.10
CA SER A 202 0.19 -4.29 18.58
C SER A 202 0.97 -3.43 17.59
N ILE A 203 0.84 -2.10 17.74
CA ILE A 203 1.60 -1.12 16.95
C ILE A 203 3.12 -1.24 17.19
N GLY A 204 3.54 -1.55 18.40
CA GLY A 204 4.95 -1.75 18.72
C GLY A 204 5.56 -2.99 18.06
N GLU A 205 4.77 -4.04 17.89
CA GLU A 205 5.17 -5.23 17.12
C GLU A 205 5.26 -4.90 15.62
N LEU A 206 4.29 -4.13 15.09
CA LEU A 206 4.33 -3.65 13.73
C LEU A 206 5.59 -2.82 13.46
N TYR A 207 5.90 -1.87 14.35
CA TYR A 207 7.11 -1.03 14.24
C TYR A 207 8.39 -1.86 14.17
N ARG A 208 8.56 -2.85 15.05
CA ARG A 208 9.72 -3.75 15.03
C ARG A 208 9.82 -4.55 13.73
N ASN A 209 8.70 -5.10 13.27
CA ASN A 209 8.65 -5.86 12.01
C ASN A 209 9.00 -4.99 10.78
N VAL A 210 8.61 -3.72 10.80
CA VAL A 210 8.98 -2.75 9.75
C VAL A 210 10.48 -2.45 9.79
N LEU A 211 11.06 -2.23 10.97
CA LEU A 211 12.51 -2.06 11.10
C LEU A 211 13.29 -3.30 10.66
N GLU A 212 12.81 -4.52 10.97
CA GLU A 212 13.42 -5.76 10.48
C GLU A 212 13.40 -5.84 8.96
N LEU A 213 12.28 -5.41 8.32
CA LEU A 213 12.21 -5.34 6.86
C LEU A 213 13.26 -4.39 6.30
N PHE A 214 13.42 -3.19 6.88
CA PHE A 214 14.42 -2.22 6.41
C PHE A 214 15.85 -2.73 6.61
N HIS A 215 16.14 -3.39 7.72
CA HIS A 215 17.44 -4.02 7.96
C HIS A 215 17.74 -5.16 6.99
N SER A 216 16.73 -5.91 6.57
CA SER A 216 16.89 -7.03 5.64
C SER A 216 16.98 -6.59 4.19
N PHE A 217 16.47 -5.40 3.85
CA PHE A 217 16.49 -4.86 2.50
C PHE A 217 17.90 -4.46 2.10
N ASN A 218 18.36 -4.95 0.96
CA ASN A 218 19.68 -4.63 0.38
C ASN A 218 19.51 -3.85 -0.92
N PRO A 219 19.60 -2.51 -0.88
CA PRO A 219 19.42 -1.66 -2.06
C PRO A 219 20.35 -2.01 -3.22
N ALA A 220 21.63 -2.34 -2.93
CA ALA A 220 22.62 -2.64 -3.97
C ALA A 220 22.31 -3.95 -4.70
N LYS A 221 21.83 -4.97 -3.97
CA LYS A 221 21.41 -6.24 -4.58
C LYS A 221 20.19 -6.05 -5.47
N GLU A 222 19.22 -5.24 -5.02
CA GLU A 222 18.05 -4.89 -5.80
C GLU A 222 18.41 -4.17 -7.10
N ILE A 223 19.27 -3.17 -7.03
CA ILE A 223 19.75 -2.44 -8.21
C ILE A 223 20.49 -3.37 -9.16
N HIS A 224 21.35 -4.24 -8.64
CA HIS A 224 22.03 -5.23 -9.49
C HIS A 224 21.05 -6.16 -10.21
N LEU A 225 20.01 -6.63 -9.52
CA LEU A 225 18.93 -7.41 -10.13
C LEU A 225 18.23 -6.63 -11.23
N LEU A 226 17.85 -5.38 -10.98
CA LEU A 226 17.20 -4.53 -11.96
C LEU A 226 18.10 -4.25 -13.17
N GLN A 227 19.41 -4.09 -12.98
CA GLN A 227 20.38 -3.95 -14.05
C GLN A 227 20.44 -5.22 -14.92
N THR A 228 20.44 -6.41 -14.31
CA THR A 228 20.38 -7.67 -15.08
C THR A 228 19.12 -7.79 -15.93
N LEU A 229 17.99 -7.25 -15.49
CA LEU A 229 16.77 -7.19 -16.29
C LEU A 229 16.89 -6.27 -17.50
N THR A 230 17.79 -5.28 -17.46
CA THR A 230 18.03 -4.41 -18.63
C THR A 230 18.77 -5.12 -19.76
N ASP A 231 19.62 -6.09 -19.42
CA ASP A 231 20.47 -6.80 -20.38
C ASP A 231 19.74 -7.97 -21.05
N THR A 232 18.55 -8.29 -20.53
CA THR A 232 17.72 -9.38 -21.08
C THR A 232 16.54 -8.78 -21.83
N SER A 233 16.32 -9.20 -23.07
CA SER A 233 15.19 -8.77 -23.88
C SER A 233 14.30 -9.94 -24.29
N LEU A 234 13.04 -9.66 -24.53
CA LEU A 234 12.04 -10.57 -25.08
C LEU A 234 11.68 -10.12 -26.48
N SER A 235 11.67 -11.05 -27.42
CA SER A 235 11.04 -10.82 -28.72
C SER A 235 9.51 -10.74 -28.56
N GLU A 236 8.82 -10.15 -29.53
CA GLU A 236 7.36 -10.10 -29.56
C GLU A 236 6.73 -11.51 -29.40
N THR A 237 7.29 -12.51 -30.03
CA THR A 237 6.84 -13.90 -29.92
C THR A 237 6.97 -14.43 -28.50
N GLN A 238 8.09 -14.17 -27.82
CA GLN A 238 8.30 -14.58 -26.43
C GLN A 238 7.35 -13.83 -25.47
N PHE A 239 7.18 -12.53 -25.71
CA PHE A 239 6.20 -11.72 -24.96
C PHE A 239 4.79 -12.30 -25.13
N ALA A 240 4.34 -12.55 -26.36
CA ALA A 240 3.03 -13.14 -26.63
C ALA A 240 2.84 -14.51 -25.97
N GLN A 241 3.89 -15.35 -25.93
CA GLN A 241 3.87 -16.64 -25.22
C GLN A 241 3.68 -16.46 -23.71
N ILE A 242 4.36 -15.48 -23.09
CA ILE A 242 4.22 -15.18 -21.66
C ILE A 242 2.79 -14.72 -21.38
N ILE A 243 2.29 -13.76 -22.16
CA ILE A 243 0.92 -13.25 -22.03
C ILE A 243 -0.12 -14.39 -22.17
N GLY A 244 0.06 -15.25 -23.16
CA GLY A 244 -0.80 -16.42 -23.35
C GLY A 244 -0.81 -17.35 -22.14
N ARG A 245 0.36 -17.64 -21.55
CA ARG A 245 0.47 -18.46 -20.33
C ARG A 245 -0.19 -17.79 -19.11
N MET A 246 -0.02 -16.47 -18.95
CA MET A 246 -0.66 -15.72 -17.88
C MET A 246 -2.19 -15.80 -17.97
N ARG A 247 -2.77 -15.67 -19.17
CA ARG A 247 -4.21 -15.85 -19.39
C ARG A 247 -4.70 -17.28 -19.13
N MET A 248 -3.92 -18.27 -19.56
CA MET A 248 -4.26 -19.69 -19.34
C MET A 248 -4.17 -20.10 -17.86
N TYR A 249 -3.49 -19.34 -17.02
CA TYR A 249 -3.31 -19.67 -15.60
C TYR A 249 -4.65 -19.87 -14.87
N GLN A 250 -5.65 -19.04 -15.15
CA GLN A 250 -6.97 -19.12 -14.50
C GLN A 250 -7.75 -20.39 -14.93
N ALA A 251 -7.47 -20.92 -16.11
CA ALA A 251 -8.09 -22.14 -16.63
C ALA A 251 -7.37 -23.43 -16.15
N LEU A 252 -6.24 -23.30 -15.43
CA LEU A 252 -5.53 -24.45 -14.89
C LEU A 252 -6.33 -25.11 -13.76
N SER A 253 -6.22 -26.44 -13.67
CA SER A 253 -6.74 -27.16 -12.50
C SER A 253 -6.01 -26.72 -11.21
N PRO A 254 -6.66 -26.79 -10.04
CA PRO A 254 -6.03 -26.38 -8.76
C PRO A 254 -4.68 -27.06 -8.47
N ALA A 255 -4.51 -28.31 -8.90
CA ALA A 255 -3.25 -29.04 -8.76
C ALA A 255 -2.13 -28.41 -9.64
N ARG A 256 -2.47 -28.00 -10.87
CA ARG A 256 -1.51 -27.35 -11.78
C ARG A 256 -1.22 -25.90 -11.36
N GLN A 257 -2.19 -25.17 -10.83
CA GLN A 257 -1.97 -23.82 -10.29
C GLN A 257 -0.98 -23.84 -9.09
N LYS A 258 -1.02 -24.87 -8.24
CA LYS A 258 -0.07 -25.03 -7.13
C LYS A 258 1.36 -25.36 -7.58
N ALA A 259 1.52 -25.90 -8.78
CA ALA A 259 2.84 -26.29 -9.32
C ALA A 259 3.58 -25.13 -10.01
N VAL A 260 2.95 -23.97 -10.17
CA VAL A 260 3.54 -22.77 -10.80
C VAL A 260 3.44 -21.58 -9.84
N PRO A 261 4.28 -20.56 -9.99
CA PRO A 261 4.18 -19.34 -9.21
C PRO A 261 2.78 -18.75 -9.29
N ARG A 262 2.27 -18.27 -8.16
CA ARG A 262 0.94 -17.65 -8.10
C ARG A 262 0.91 -16.38 -8.94
N LEU A 263 -0.01 -16.31 -9.87
CA LEU A 263 -0.25 -15.11 -10.66
C LEU A 263 -1.16 -14.16 -9.87
N LEU A 264 -0.70 -12.93 -9.65
CA LEU A 264 -1.43 -11.88 -8.92
C LEU A 264 -2.08 -10.85 -9.83
N ILE A 265 -1.75 -10.88 -11.13
CA ILE A 265 -2.26 -9.96 -12.14
C ILE A 265 -3.61 -10.43 -12.66
N THR A 266 -4.53 -9.49 -12.89
CA THR A 266 -5.88 -9.73 -13.43
C THR A 266 -5.89 -9.70 -14.95
N ASP A 267 -6.95 -10.24 -15.59
CA ASP A 267 -7.12 -10.16 -17.05
C ASP A 267 -7.16 -8.73 -17.58
N SER A 268 -7.77 -7.81 -16.81
CA SER A 268 -7.80 -6.39 -17.16
C SER A 268 -6.39 -5.79 -17.20
N GLN A 269 -5.55 -6.10 -16.21
CA GLN A 269 -4.15 -5.67 -16.18
C GLN A 269 -3.34 -6.31 -17.33
N ILE A 270 -3.55 -7.58 -17.64
CA ILE A 270 -2.92 -8.25 -18.79
C ILE A 270 -3.30 -7.53 -20.10
N ASN A 271 -4.56 -7.12 -20.26
CA ASN A 271 -4.99 -6.35 -21.43
C ASN A 271 -4.31 -4.98 -21.51
N SER A 272 -4.14 -4.29 -20.39
CA SER A 272 -3.39 -3.03 -20.36
C SER A 272 -1.94 -3.23 -20.76
N VAL A 273 -1.27 -4.23 -20.20
CA VAL A 273 0.11 -4.58 -20.57
C VAL A 273 0.25 -4.88 -22.07
N CYS A 274 -0.70 -5.60 -22.67
CA CYS A 274 -0.69 -5.86 -24.11
C CYS A 274 -0.81 -4.58 -24.94
N ARG A 275 -1.69 -3.67 -24.53
CA ARG A 275 -1.86 -2.37 -25.20
C ARG A 275 -0.60 -1.53 -25.06
N ASP A 276 -0.04 -1.49 -23.85
CA ASP A 276 1.08 -0.64 -23.49
C ASP A 276 2.39 -1.17 -24.08
N TYR A 277 2.49 -2.46 -24.40
CA TYR A 277 3.58 -3.03 -25.20
C TYR A 277 3.79 -2.28 -26.52
N TYR A 278 2.70 -1.90 -27.20
CA TYR A 278 2.77 -1.19 -28.48
C TYR A 278 2.71 0.34 -28.34
N ASN A 279 2.03 0.85 -27.32
CA ASN A 279 1.67 2.28 -27.27
C ASN A 279 2.43 3.07 -26.20
N ASN A 280 3.11 2.42 -25.26
CA ASN A 280 3.83 3.16 -24.23
C ASN A 280 5.18 3.67 -24.79
N GLU A 281 5.34 4.99 -24.82
CA GLU A 281 6.54 5.63 -25.38
C GLU A 281 7.80 5.39 -24.54
N VAL A 282 7.65 5.15 -23.24
CA VAL A 282 8.76 4.99 -22.29
C VAL A 282 9.18 3.53 -22.17
N PHE A 283 8.23 2.63 -21.90
CA PHE A 283 8.48 1.21 -21.60
C PHE A 283 7.94 0.26 -22.65
N GLY A 284 7.33 0.75 -23.71
CA GLY A 284 6.85 -0.09 -24.80
C GLY A 284 7.98 -0.74 -25.61
N ALA A 285 7.59 -1.68 -26.45
CA ALA A 285 8.52 -2.38 -27.33
C ALA A 285 9.23 -1.45 -28.30
N LYS A 286 10.51 -1.74 -28.54
CA LYS A 286 11.35 -1.09 -29.56
C LYS A 286 11.88 -2.15 -30.50
N ASP A 287 11.74 -1.95 -31.78
CA ASP A 287 12.21 -2.91 -32.82
C ASP A 287 11.68 -4.35 -32.58
N ASN A 288 10.38 -4.49 -32.25
CA ASN A 288 9.70 -5.75 -31.94
C ASN A 288 10.33 -6.52 -30.77
N SER A 289 10.99 -5.83 -29.86
CA SER A 289 11.53 -6.40 -28.64
C SER A 289 11.29 -5.49 -27.44
N ILE A 290 11.23 -6.07 -26.25
CA ILE A 290 11.08 -5.34 -24.99
C ILE A 290 12.13 -5.86 -24.00
N SER A 291 12.80 -4.96 -23.26
CA SER A 291 13.66 -5.41 -22.19
C SER A 291 12.84 -6.00 -21.05
N MET A 292 13.43 -6.93 -20.28
CA MET A 292 12.75 -7.48 -19.08
C MET A 292 12.50 -6.39 -18.05
N PHE A 293 13.31 -5.35 -17.99
CA PHE A 293 13.10 -4.19 -17.14
C PHE A 293 11.87 -3.40 -17.57
N ASP A 294 11.73 -3.09 -18.86
CA ASP A 294 10.57 -2.37 -19.39
C ASP A 294 9.29 -3.22 -19.22
N PHE A 295 9.37 -4.51 -19.52
CA PHE A 295 8.26 -5.44 -19.29
C PHE A 295 7.84 -5.49 -17.81
N HIS A 296 8.78 -5.52 -16.88
CA HIS A 296 8.50 -5.45 -15.45
C HIS A 296 7.75 -4.16 -15.08
N ASN A 297 8.16 -3.02 -15.66
CA ASN A 297 7.48 -1.73 -15.45
C ASN A 297 6.06 -1.70 -16.04
N LEU A 298 5.78 -2.42 -17.11
CA LEU A 298 4.42 -2.55 -17.64
C LEU A 298 3.52 -3.43 -16.76
N LEU A 299 4.09 -4.31 -15.93
CA LEU A 299 3.36 -5.20 -15.03
C LEU A 299 3.02 -4.55 -13.67
N THR A 300 3.78 -3.55 -13.26
CA THR A 300 3.64 -2.84 -11.98
C THR A 300 2.83 -1.56 -12.13
#